data_2564f5623ed7b2806637e44155e5efcb
#
_entry.id   2564f5623ed7b2806637e44155e5efcb
#
_cell.length_a   1.000
_cell.length_b   1.000
_cell.length_c   1.000
_cell.angle_alpha   90.00
_cell.angle_beta   90.00
_cell.angle_gamma   90.00
#
_symmetry.space_group_name_H-M   'P 1'
#
loop_
_entity.id
_entity.type
_entity.pdbx_description
1 polymer ?
#
loop_
_entity_poly.entity_id
_entity_poly.type
_entity_poly.pdbx_seq_one_letter_code
_entity_poly.pdbx_strand_id
1 'polypeptide(L)'
;SDARYLSRRKLAFTLGVKAAKYDILLFTEANCQPLNDQWLSAMVGGYTPETSIVLGYCKYSNYKGFFHKLIAYDNLLTGLRYLSSALSHHPYIGNGRNLSYRKELFFKHKGYCQSLNLHAGDDDLFINEASTKENTKVIYTPDSLTEMDPIERFGVWKEMKVSRAATQRYYKGNTSTFYHLESTCFFLFQASVIAM
;
A
#
# COMPACT_ATOMS: atom_id res chain seq x y z
N SER A 1 27.09 0.16 -21.03
CA SER A 1 26.71 0.95 -19.83
C SER A 1 25.23 0.81 -19.64
N ASP A 2 24.85 -0.04 -18.70
CA ASP A 2 23.44 -0.26 -18.35
C ASP A 2 22.92 1.02 -17.74
N ALA A 3 22.17 1.79 -18.52
CA ALA A 3 21.41 2.91 -18.01
C ALA A 3 20.43 2.36 -16.98
N ARG A 4 20.70 2.59 -15.71
CA ARG A 4 19.80 2.27 -14.62
C ARG A 4 18.54 3.09 -14.80
N TYR A 5 17.50 2.49 -15.34
CA TYR A 5 16.20 3.11 -15.50
C TYR A 5 15.57 3.30 -14.12
N LEU A 6 15.88 4.42 -13.50
CA LEU A 6 15.16 4.86 -12.32
C LEU A 6 13.71 5.16 -12.75
N SER A 7 12.74 4.50 -12.14
CA SER A 7 11.33 4.84 -12.33
C SER A 7 11.14 6.34 -12.07
N ARG A 8 10.54 7.09 -13.00
CA ARG A 8 10.25 8.53 -12.82
C ARG A 8 9.50 8.80 -11.53
N ARG A 9 8.60 7.89 -11.15
CA ARG A 9 7.83 7.95 -9.91
C ARG A 9 8.75 7.85 -8.69
N LYS A 10 9.65 6.86 -8.63
CA LYS A 10 10.63 6.72 -7.53
C LYS A 10 11.59 7.91 -7.44
N LEU A 11 11.99 8.46 -8.58
CA LEU A 11 12.80 9.67 -8.60
C LEU A 11 12.04 10.85 -7.99
N ALA A 12 10.79 11.07 -8.41
CA ALA A 12 9.96 12.15 -7.88
C ALA A 12 9.75 12.01 -6.36
N PHE A 13 9.44 10.81 -5.87
CA PHE A 13 9.33 10.56 -4.42
C PHE A 13 10.65 10.81 -3.70
N THR A 14 11.78 10.34 -4.25
CA THR A 14 13.10 10.56 -3.64
C THR A 14 13.42 12.05 -3.52
N LEU A 15 13.13 12.83 -4.56
CA LEU A 15 13.33 14.28 -4.53
C LEU A 15 12.39 14.96 -3.53
N GLY A 16 11.12 14.54 -3.49
CA GLY A 16 10.14 15.03 -2.52
C GLY A 16 10.55 14.75 -1.07
N VAL A 17 10.98 13.52 -0.78
CA VAL A 17 11.48 13.14 0.55
C VAL A 17 12.71 13.96 0.94
N LYS A 18 13.66 14.17 0.03
CA LYS A 18 14.85 15.00 0.29
C LYS A 18 14.48 16.45 0.56
N ALA A 19 13.56 17.02 -0.21
CA ALA A 19 13.12 18.42 -0.10
C ALA A 19 12.17 18.66 1.09
N ALA A 20 11.55 17.64 1.64
CA ALA A 20 10.63 17.77 2.77
C ALA A 20 11.29 18.41 3.99
N LYS A 21 10.61 19.37 4.62
CA LYS A 21 11.11 20.10 5.79
C LYS A 21 10.88 19.38 7.11
N TYR A 22 9.84 18.52 7.16
CA TYR A 22 9.38 17.87 8.38
C TYR A 22 9.76 16.38 8.40
N ASP A 23 9.80 15.81 9.60
CA ASP A 23 10.25 14.43 9.82
C ASP A 23 9.18 13.39 9.50
N ILE A 24 7.91 13.73 9.61
CA ILE A 24 6.80 12.85 9.26
C ILE A 24 6.34 13.20 7.84
N LEU A 25 6.35 12.20 6.98
CA LEU A 25 5.93 12.29 5.59
C LEU A 25 4.62 11.56 5.41
N LEU A 26 3.64 12.23 4.80
CA LEU A 26 2.33 11.66 4.50
C LEU A 26 2.15 11.59 2.99
N PHE A 27 1.80 10.41 2.50
CA PHE A 27 1.69 10.11 1.08
C PHE A 27 0.24 9.84 0.69
N THR A 28 -0.14 10.42 -0.43
CA THR A 28 -1.40 10.15 -1.12
C THR A 28 -1.17 10.22 -2.63
N GLU A 29 -2.07 9.69 -3.44
CA GLU A 29 -2.02 9.81 -4.90
C GLU A 29 -2.80 11.04 -5.35
N ALA A 30 -2.48 11.59 -6.53
CA ALA A 30 -3.10 12.80 -7.06
C ALA A 30 -4.62 12.66 -7.32
N ASN A 31 -5.10 11.43 -7.48
CA ASN A 31 -6.52 11.09 -7.64
C ASN A 31 -7.18 10.63 -6.33
N CYS A 32 -6.52 10.83 -5.21
CA CYS A 32 -7.04 10.52 -3.88
C CYS A 32 -7.31 11.81 -3.11
N GLN A 33 -8.37 11.83 -2.33
CA GLN A 33 -8.71 12.95 -1.44
C GLN A 33 -9.03 12.44 -0.03
N PRO A 34 -8.69 13.18 1.02
CA PRO A 34 -9.16 12.91 2.37
C PRO A 34 -10.68 12.96 2.46
N LEU A 35 -11.29 12.15 3.31
CA LEU A 35 -12.74 12.19 3.55
C LEU A 35 -13.18 13.41 4.33
N ASN A 36 -12.28 13.96 5.15
CA ASN A 36 -12.55 15.16 5.94
C ASN A 36 -11.23 15.89 6.29
N ASP A 37 -11.34 17.02 6.96
CA ASP A 37 -10.25 17.90 7.36
C ASP A 37 -9.40 17.35 8.53
N GLN A 38 -9.86 16.31 9.21
CA GLN A 38 -9.15 15.68 10.33
C GLN A 38 -8.12 14.63 9.89
N TRP A 39 -8.05 14.32 8.59
CA TRP A 39 -7.18 13.26 8.06
C TRP A 39 -5.72 13.40 8.49
N LEU A 40 -5.16 14.60 8.37
CA LEU A 40 -3.76 14.84 8.75
C LEU A 40 -3.55 14.57 10.24
N SER A 41 -4.41 15.11 11.11
CA SER A 41 -4.31 14.92 12.56
C SER A 41 -4.52 13.46 12.97
N ALA A 42 -5.47 12.77 12.35
CA ALA A 42 -5.70 11.35 12.59
C ALA A 42 -4.48 10.49 12.24
N MET A 43 -3.87 10.70 11.08
CA MET A 43 -2.70 9.96 10.65
C MET A 43 -1.46 10.26 11.51
N VAL A 44 -1.23 11.54 11.85
CA VAL A 44 -0.12 11.95 12.73
C VAL A 44 -0.33 11.49 14.16
N GLY A 45 -1.56 11.43 14.64
CA GLY A 45 -1.90 10.90 15.97
C GLY A 45 -1.52 9.42 16.18
N GLY A 46 -1.21 8.69 15.11
CA GLY A 46 -0.69 7.33 15.18
C GLY A 46 0.77 7.21 15.63
N TYR A 47 1.53 8.31 15.65
CA TYR A 47 2.95 8.25 15.99
C TYR A 47 3.21 8.25 17.48
N THR A 48 4.06 7.32 17.90
CA THR A 48 4.74 7.25 19.20
C THR A 48 6.25 7.37 18.95
N PRO A 49 7.10 7.43 20.00
CA PRO A 49 8.55 7.40 19.82
C PRO A 49 9.04 6.20 19.00
N GLU A 50 8.39 5.04 19.14
CA GLU A 50 8.74 3.79 18.46
C GLU A 50 8.15 3.69 17.05
N THR A 51 7.06 4.41 16.77
CA THR A 51 6.35 4.32 15.49
C THR A 51 7.12 5.07 14.40
N SER A 52 7.46 4.34 13.35
CA SER A 52 8.10 4.91 12.15
C SER A 52 7.21 4.84 10.90
N ILE A 53 6.19 3.98 10.91
CA ILE A 53 5.25 3.77 9.80
C ILE A 53 3.82 3.81 10.32
N VAL A 54 2.95 4.52 9.62
CA VAL A 54 1.50 4.51 9.85
C VAL A 54 0.79 4.11 8.56
N LEU A 55 -0.01 3.06 8.63
CA LEU A 55 -0.79 2.53 7.52
C LEU A 55 -2.24 2.98 7.64
N GLY A 56 -2.76 3.57 6.58
CA GLY A 56 -4.17 3.93 6.45
C GLY A 56 -4.86 3.14 5.32
N TYR A 57 -6.14 3.42 5.11
CA TYR A 57 -6.95 2.80 4.07
C TYR A 57 -7.51 3.86 3.11
N CYS A 58 -7.49 3.53 1.82
CA CYS A 58 -8.11 4.30 0.77
C CYS A 58 -9.24 3.49 0.14
N LYS A 59 -10.46 4.02 0.16
CA LYS A 59 -11.63 3.40 -0.48
C LYS A 59 -11.88 3.97 -1.88
N TYR A 60 -12.71 3.32 -2.67
CA TYR A 60 -13.28 3.93 -3.88
C TYR A 60 -14.56 4.71 -3.54
N SER A 61 -14.72 5.89 -4.15
CA SER A 61 -15.94 6.70 -4.07
C SER A 61 -16.94 6.28 -5.14
N ASN A 62 -18.23 6.56 -4.90
CA ASN A 62 -19.31 6.60 -5.92
C ASN A 62 -19.35 5.44 -6.94
N TYR A 63 -19.10 4.22 -6.52
CA TYR A 63 -19.08 3.07 -7.42
C TYR A 63 -20.50 2.62 -7.79
N LYS A 64 -20.87 2.82 -9.06
CA LYS A 64 -22.12 2.33 -9.67
C LYS A 64 -21.82 1.20 -10.65
N GLY A 65 -22.76 0.24 -10.73
CA GLY A 65 -22.63 -0.92 -11.61
C GLY A 65 -21.76 -2.05 -11.05
N PHE A 66 -21.89 -3.23 -11.66
CA PHE A 66 -21.28 -4.48 -11.18
C PHE A 66 -19.74 -4.40 -11.19
N PHE A 67 -19.16 -3.89 -12.26
CA PHE A 67 -17.71 -3.79 -12.41
C PHE A 67 -17.07 -2.93 -11.30
N HIS A 68 -17.63 -1.76 -11.02
CA HIS A 68 -17.11 -0.90 -9.96
C HIS A 68 -17.26 -1.50 -8.57
N LYS A 69 -18.38 -2.24 -8.33
CA LYS A 69 -18.56 -2.98 -7.07
C LYS A 69 -17.52 -4.08 -6.91
N LEU A 70 -17.18 -4.80 -7.99
CA LEU A 70 -16.14 -5.83 -7.98
C LEU A 70 -14.76 -5.23 -7.65
N ILE A 71 -14.40 -4.10 -8.26
CA ILE A 71 -13.14 -3.42 -7.97
C ILE A 71 -13.10 -2.88 -6.53
N ALA A 72 -14.21 -2.31 -6.04
CA ALA A 72 -14.31 -1.84 -4.68
C ALA A 72 -14.17 -2.99 -3.67
N TYR A 73 -14.79 -4.14 -3.95
CA TYR A 73 -14.65 -5.34 -3.15
C TYR A 73 -13.20 -5.88 -3.15
N ASP A 74 -12.55 -5.96 -4.31
CA ASP A 74 -11.15 -6.37 -4.42
C ASP A 74 -10.21 -5.42 -3.64
N ASN A 75 -10.47 -4.11 -3.70
CA ASN A 75 -9.72 -3.13 -2.92
C ASN A 75 -9.95 -3.28 -1.41
N LEU A 76 -11.19 -3.54 -0.99
CA LEU A 76 -11.52 -3.79 0.41
C LEU A 76 -10.80 -5.05 0.93
N LEU A 77 -10.84 -6.17 0.18
CA LEU A 77 -10.12 -7.38 0.54
C LEU A 77 -8.61 -7.14 0.65
N THR A 78 -8.04 -6.37 -0.29
CA THR A 78 -6.63 -5.99 -0.23
C THR A 78 -6.32 -5.16 1.01
N GLY A 79 -7.18 -4.19 1.34
CA GLY A 79 -7.08 -3.37 2.56
C GLY A 79 -7.14 -4.22 3.82
N LEU A 80 -8.15 -5.08 3.92
CA LEU A 80 -8.32 -5.99 5.06
C LEU A 80 -7.08 -6.87 5.27
N ARG A 81 -6.48 -7.42 4.19
CA ARG A 81 -5.29 -8.26 4.28
C ARG A 81 -4.11 -7.54 4.92
N TYR A 82 -3.67 -6.39 4.37
CA TYR A 82 -2.45 -5.75 4.88
C TYR A 82 -2.68 -5.07 6.22
N LEU A 83 -3.87 -4.51 6.48
CA LEU A 83 -4.16 -3.89 7.78
C LEU A 83 -4.31 -4.92 8.88
N SER A 84 -5.07 -6.02 8.65
CA SER A 84 -5.20 -7.08 9.65
C SER A 84 -3.88 -7.78 9.95
N SER A 85 -3.05 -7.99 8.93
CA SER A 85 -1.70 -8.54 9.11
C SER A 85 -0.84 -7.62 9.99
N ALA A 86 -0.87 -6.31 9.74
CA ALA A 86 -0.15 -5.34 10.56
C ALA A 86 -0.70 -5.25 11.98
N LEU A 87 -2.03 -5.32 12.18
CA LEU A 87 -2.66 -5.40 13.50
C LEU A 87 -2.28 -6.69 14.25
N SER A 88 -2.06 -7.78 13.51
CA SER A 88 -1.56 -9.05 14.05
C SER A 88 -0.04 -9.10 14.21
N HIS A 89 0.64 -7.95 14.21
CA HIS A 89 2.09 -7.81 14.36
C HIS A 89 2.93 -8.40 13.20
N HIS A 90 2.35 -8.55 12.02
CA HIS A 90 3.04 -9.02 10.81
C HIS A 90 2.86 -8.02 9.65
N PRO A 91 3.30 -6.74 9.81
CA PRO A 91 3.22 -5.79 8.71
C PRO A 91 4.09 -6.25 7.55
N TYR A 92 3.59 -6.09 6.32
CA TYR A 92 4.33 -6.57 5.15
C TYR A 92 4.24 -5.66 3.92
N ILE A 93 3.20 -4.85 3.81
CA ILE A 93 3.07 -3.81 2.77
C ILE A 93 2.32 -2.59 3.30
N GLY A 94 2.47 -1.48 2.57
CA GLY A 94 1.63 -0.28 2.66
C GLY A 94 1.01 0.04 1.31
N ASN A 95 0.11 1.03 1.30
CA ASN A 95 -0.50 1.54 0.10
C ASN A 95 -0.25 3.05 0.02
N GLY A 96 0.47 3.51 -1.00
CA GLY A 96 0.84 4.91 -1.20
C GLY A 96 -0.33 5.89 -1.32
N ARG A 97 -1.55 5.39 -1.37
CA ARG A 97 -2.79 6.20 -1.37
C ARG A 97 -3.15 6.72 0.02
N ASN A 98 -2.67 6.07 1.08
CA ASN A 98 -2.83 6.50 2.46
C ASN A 98 -1.75 5.86 3.33
N LEU A 99 -0.58 6.43 3.29
CA LEU A 99 0.63 5.91 3.93
C LEU A 99 1.41 7.06 4.55
N SER A 100 1.97 6.82 5.71
CA SER A 100 2.88 7.78 6.34
C SER A 100 4.10 7.06 6.90
N TYR A 101 5.27 7.71 6.83
CA TYR A 101 6.46 7.22 7.50
C TYR A 101 7.43 8.35 7.87
N ARG A 102 8.34 8.07 8.82
CA ARG A 102 9.39 9.02 9.20
C ARG A 102 10.43 9.16 8.10
N LYS A 103 10.84 10.37 7.82
CA LYS A 103 11.86 10.70 6.82
C LYS A 103 13.17 9.94 7.05
N GLU A 104 13.60 9.78 8.31
CA GLU A 104 14.80 9.03 8.67
C GLU A 104 14.75 7.56 8.21
N LEU A 105 13.56 6.92 8.26
CA LEU A 105 13.37 5.54 7.81
C LEU A 105 13.76 5.38 6.34
N PHE A 106 13.39 6.35 5.50
CA PHE A 106 13.73 6.34 4.08
C PHE A 106 15.25 6.36 3.85
N PHE A 107 15.97 7.19 4.58
CA PHE A 107 17.43 7.25 4.46
C PHE A 107 18.13 6.04 5.06
N LYS A 108 17.65 5.53 6.20
CA LYS A 108 18.14 4.31 6.85
C LYS A 108 18.12 3.11 5.89
N HIS A 109 17.06 2.96 5.10
CA HIS A 109 16.90 1.90 4.11
C HIS A 109 17.47 2.26 2.73
N LYS A 110 18.22 3.38 2.60
CA LYS A 110 18.80 3.88 1.34
C LYS A 110 17.74 4.10 0.23
N GLY A 111 16.54 4.51 0.65
CA GLY A 111 15.42 4.76 -0.25
C GLY A 111 15.01 3.53 -1.05
N TYR A 112 14.91 3.68 -2.36
CA TYR A 112 14.48 2.61 -3.28
C TYR A 112 15.62 1.79 -3.87
N CYS A 113 16.81 1.77 -3.26
CA CYS A 113 18.00 1.13 -3.85
C CYS A 113 17.80 -0.33 -4.20
N GLN A 114 17.00 -1.08 -3.43
CA GLN A 114 16.74 -2.50 -3.69
C GLN A 114 15.72 -2.75 -4.81
N SER A 115 14.95 -1.74 -5.19
CA SER A 115 13.88 -1.86 -6.19
C SER A 115 14.02 -0.89 -7.37
N LEU A 116 15.21 -0.35 -7.60
CA LEU A 116 15.46 0.65 -8.65
C LEU A 116 15.10 0.17 -10.05
N ASN A 117 15.27 -1.13 -10.31
CA ASN A 117 15.02 -1.74 -11.62
C ASN A 117 13.53 -2.07 -11.86
N LEU A 118 12.68 -1.85 -10.86
CA LEU A 118 11.25 -2.14 -10.94
C LEU A 118 10.47 -0.84 -11.14
N HIS A 119 9.51 -0.84 -12.07
CA HIS A 119 8.63 0.31 -12.27
C HIS A 119 7.70 0.56 -11.07
N ALA A 120 7.24 -0.51 -10.42
CA ALA A 120 6.43 -0.51 -9.20
C ALA A 120 7.31 -0.77 -7.96
N GLY A 121 6.71 -0.82 -6.77
CA GLY A 121 7.41 -1.15 -5.54
C GLY A 121 7.91 0.09 -4.77
N ASP A 122 7.30 1.24 -5.00
CA ASP A 122 7.60 2.47 -4.27
C ASP A 122 6.90 2.51 -2.91
N ASP A 123 5.77 1.85 -2.76
CA ASP A 123 5.03 1.73 -1.52
C ASP A 123 5.16 0.33 -0.91
N ASP A 124 4.76 -0.71 -1.62
CA ASP A 124 4.70 -2.08 -1.12
C ASP A 124 6.07 -2.67 -0.79
N LEU A 125 7.04 -2.61 -1.71
CA LEU A 125 8.39 -3.15 -1.47
C LEU A 125 9.16 -2.35 -0.43
N PHE A 126 9.02 -1.02 -0.44
CA PHE A 126 9.68 -0.20 0.57
C PHE A 126 9.16 -0.52 1.98
N ILE A 127 7.83 -0.61 2.14
CA ILE A 127 7.24 -0.98 3.43
C ILE A 127 7.54 -2.44 3.78
N ASN A 128 7.55 -3.36 2.81
CA ASN A 128 7.95 -4.74 3.05
C ASN A 128 9.38 -4.85 3.61
N GLU A 129 10.26 -3.97 3.17
CA GLU A 129 11.64 -3.93 3.65
C GLU A 129 11.77 -3.28 5.04
N ALA A 130 11.04 -2.18 5.27
CA ALA A 130 11.26 -1.28 6.39
C ALA A 130 10.35 -1.54 7.58
N SER A 131 9.23 -2.25 7.40
CA SER A 131 8.25 -2.48 8.47
C SER A 131 8.67 -3.57 9.44
N THR A 132 8.36 -3.34 10.71
CA THR A 132 8.47 -4.33 11.80
C THR A 132 7.22 -4.24 12.67
N LYS A 133 7.00 -5.23 13.51
CA LYS A 133 5.88 -5.24 14.46
C LYS A 133 5.94 -4.09 15.48
N GLU A 134 7.14 -3.61 15.78
CA GLU A 134 7.37 -2.54 16.75
C GLU A 134 7.19 -1.15 16.13
N ASN A 135 7.60 -0.98 14.85
CA ASN A 135 7.66 0.34 14.22
C ASN A 135 6.44 0.69 13.36
N THR A 136 5.49 -0.24 13.20
CA THR A 136 4.35 -0.06 12.29
C THR A 136 3.03 -0.02 13.05
N LYS A 137 2.22 1.00 12.76
CA LYS A 137 0.89 1.18 13.35
C LYS A 137 -0.18 1.31 12.26
N VAL A 138 -1.38 0.87 12.57
CA VAL A 138 -2.56 0.98 11.69
C VAL A 138 -3.50 2.02 12.24
N ILE A 139 -3.98 2.93 11.40
CA ILE A 139 -5.06 3.87 11.71
C ILE A 139 -6.20 3.62 10.73
N TYR A 140 -7.39 3.30 11.27
CA TYR A 140 -8.58 2.94 10.50
C TYR A 140 -9.84 3.68 10.97
N THR A 141 -9.68 4.79 11.69
CA THR A 141 -10.80 5.66 12.07
C THR A 141 -11.43 6.29 10.84
N PRO A 142 -12.72 6.63 10.85
CA PRO A 142 -13.36 7.32 9.73
C PRO A 142 -12.59 8.58 9.27
N ASP A 143 -11.99 9.30 10.21
CA ASP A 143 -11.22 10.52 9.95
C ASP A 143 -9.89 10.28 9.25
N SER A 144 -9.34 9.07 9.35
CA SER A 144 -8.07 8.70 8.72
C SER A 144 -8.20 8.21 7.29
N LEU A 145 -9.42 8.07 6.77
CA LEU A 145 -9.66 7.48 5.46
C LEU A 145 -9.41 8.49 4.33
N THR A 146 -8.90 7.99 3.23
CA THR A 146 -8.93 8.68 1.93
C THR A 146 -9.89 7.97 0.97
N GLU A 147 -10.29 8.65 -0.06
CA GLU A 147 -11.06 8.06 -1.15
C GLU A 147 -10.48 8.44 -2.50
N MET A 148 -10.74 7.62 -3.50
CA MET A 148 -10.33 7.84 -4.87
C MET A 148 -11.48 7.53 -5.84
N ASP A 149 -11.42 8.12 -7.02
CA ASP A 149 -12.37 7.84 -8.07
C ASP A 149 -12.29 6.39 -8.55
N PRO A 150 -13.42 5.77 -8.92
CA PRO A 150 -13.44 4.41 -9.41
C PRO A 150 -12.68 4.27 -10.73
N ILE A 151 -12.03 3.11 -10.92
CA ILE A 151 -11.36 2.79 -12.17
C ILE A 151 -12.42 2.50 -13.24
N GLU A 152 -12.44 3.29 -14.31
CA GLU A 152 -13.44 3.17 -15.35
C GLU A 152 -13.23 1.99 -16.31
N ARG A 153 -11.97 1.59 -16.54
CA ARG A 153 -11.62 0.58 -17.55
C ARG A 153 -11.01 -0.65 -16.94
N PHE A 154 -11.50 -1.83 -17.34
CA PHE A 154 -10.98 -3.13 -16.92
C PHE A 154 -9.48 -3.28 -17.20
N GLY A 155 -8.98 -2.76 -18.34
CA GLY A 155 -7.55 -2.81 -18.69
C GLY A 155 -6.68 -2.15 -17.64
N VAL A 156 -7.06 -0.98 -17.14
CA VAL A 156 -6.32 -0.25 -16.08
C VAL A 156 -6.29 -1.07 -14.78
N TRP A 157 -7.42 -1.64 -14.38
CA TRP A 157 -7.48 -2.50 -13.19
C TRP A 157 -6.59 -3.73 -13.37
N LYS A 158 -6.65 -4.40 -14.54
CA LYS A 158 -5.79 -5.55 -14.85
C LYS A 158 -4.31 -5.19 -14.77
N GLU A 159 -3.89 -4.07 -15.35
CA GLU A 159 -2.51 -3.60 -15.29
C GLU A 159 -2.04 -3.37 -13.85
N MET A 160 -2.87 -2.76 -13.02
CA MET A 160 -2.58 -2.59 -11.59
C MET A 160 -2.39 -3.93 -10.87
N LYS A 161 -3.24 -4.93 -11.15
CA LYS A 161 -3.13 -6.28 -10.55
C LYS A 161 -1.86 -6.98 -11.02
N VAL A 162 -1.55 -6.92 -12.31
CA VAL A 162 -0.31 -7.50 -12.87
C VAL A 162 0.94 -6.83 -12.28
N SER A 163 0.93 -5.50 -12.16
CA SER A 163 2.02 -4.74 -11.55
C SER A 163 2.27 -5.16 -10.09
N ARG A 164 1.20 -5.30 -9.29
CA ARG A 164 1.30 -5.79 -7.91
C ARG A 164 1.75 -7.25 -7.83
N ALA A 165 1.25 -8.12 -8.69
CA ALA A 165 1.70 -9.51 -8.75
C ALA A 165 3.20 -9.62 -9.09
N ALA A 166 3.70 -8.72 -9.92
CA ALA A 166 5.12 -8.66 -10.26
C ALA A 166 6.02 -8.26 -9.09
N THR A 167 5.53 -7.43 -8.15
CA THR A 167 6.29 -7.04 -6.95
C THR A 167 6.23 -8.08 -5.83
N GLN A 168 5.14 -8.84 -5.72
CA GLN A 168 4.94 -9.85 -4.66
C GLN A 168 6.08 -10.89 -4.57
N ARG A 169 6.67 -11.26 -5.70
CA ARG A 169 7.81 -12.21 -5.73
C ARG A 169 9.07 -11.71 -5.04
N TYR A 170 9.15 -10.41 -4.77
CA TYR A 170 10.29 -9.78 -4.08
C TYR A 170 10.02 -9.54 -2.60
N TYR A 171 8.84 -9.90 -2.09
CA TYR A 171 8.52 -9.73 -0.68
C TYR A 171 9.40 -10.63 0.19
N LYS A 172 9.89 -10.09 1.30
CA LYS A 172 10.73 -10.80 2.25
C LYS A 172 9.93 -11.84 3.05
N GLY A 173 10.63 -12.89 3.47
CA GLY A 173 10.09 -13.93 4.35
C GLY A 173 9.04 -14.82 3.67
N ASN A 174 8.18 -15.43 4.48
CA ASN A 174 7.13 -16.34 4.03
C ASN A 174 5.87 -15.63 3.50
N THR A 175 5.92 -14.33 3.33
CA THR A 175 4.76 -13.53 2.89
C THR A 175 4.25 -13.98 1.52
N SER A 176 5.15 -14.27 0.59
CA SER A 176 4.79 -14.79 -0.73
C SER A 176 4.09 -16.15 -0.64
N THR A 177 4.60 -17.06 0.17
CA THR A 177 4.01 -18.39 0.40
C THR A 177 2.62 -18.29 1.04
N PHE A 178 2.47 -17.39 2.02
CA PHE A 178 1.17 -17.14 2.65
C PHE A 178 0.13 -16.64 1.65
N TYR A 179 0.50 -15.74 0.74
CA TYR A 179 -0.39 -15.26 -0.32
C TYR A 179 -0.80 -16.34 -1.31
N HIS A 180 0.13 -17.21 -1.70
CA HIS A 180 -0.19 -18.33 -2.58
C HIS A 180 -1.14 -19.30 -1.91
N LEU A 181 -0.92 -19.60 -0.63
CA LEU A 181 -1.80 -20.48 0.14
C LEU A 181 -3.21 -19.88 0.28
N GLU A 182 -3.31 -18.61 0.66
CA GLU A 182 -4.57 -17.88 0.79
C GLU A 182 -5.34 -17.86 -0.55
N SER A 183 -4.66 -17.54 -1.64
CA SER A 183 -5.26 -17.53 -2.98
C SER A 183 -5.77 -18.92 -3.37
N THR A 184 -4.99 -19.95 -3.10
CA THR A 184 -5.37 -21.34 -3.36
C THR A 184 -6.61 -21.73 -2.56
N CYS A 185 -6.63 -21.44 -1.26
CA CYS A 185 -7.80 -21.70 -0.40
C CYS A 185 -9.05 -20.95 -0.89
N PHE A 186 -8.88 -19.68 -1.31
CA PHE A 186 -9.98 -18.90 -1.86
C PHE A 186 -10.55 -19.52 -3.15
N PHE A 187 -9.70 -19.94 -4.08
CA PHE A 187 -10.15 -20.62 -5.31
C PHE A 187 -10.80 -21.97 -5.03
N LEU A 188 -10.28 -22.76 -4.12
CA LEU A 188 -10.89 -24.04 -3.71
C LEU A 188 -12.26 -23.83 -3.08
N PHE A 189 -12.39 -22.81 -2.24
CA PHE A 189 -13.68 -22.43 -1.67
C PHE A 189 -14.71 -22.06 -2.75
N GLN A 190 -14.32 -21.18 -3.69
CA GLN A 190 -15.18 -20.77 -4.80
C GLN A 190 -15.59 -21.99 -5.66
N ALA A 191 -14.64 -22.85 -5.99
CA ALA A 191 -14.91 -24.07 -6.76
C ALA A 191 -15.88 -25.00 -6.03
N SER A 192 -15.76 -25.16 -4.71
CA SER A 192 -16.68 -26.00 -3.92
C SER A 192 -18.10 -25.43 -3.90
N VAL A 193 -18.25 -24.11 -3.81
CA VAL A 193 -19.57 -23.44 -3.85
C VAL A 193 -20.24 -23.60 -5.22
N ILE A 194 -19.47 -23.60 -6.33
CA ILE A 194 -20.02 -23.80 -7.68
C ILE A 194 -20.41 -25.27 -7.92
N ALA A 195 -19.69 -26.18 -7.29
CA ALA A 195 -19.94 -27.64 -7.44
C ALA A 195 -21.13 -28.16 -6.61
N MET A 196 -21.65 -27.38 -5.69
CA MET A 196 -22.85 -27.67 -4.88
C MET A 196 -24.14 -27.25 -5.59
#